data_a0bf45325b3c0e4c4d82d397f4f5df1c
#
_entry.id   a0bf45325b3c0e4c4d82d397f4f5df1c
#
_cell.length_a   1.000
_cell.length_b   1.000
_cell.length_c   1.000
_cell.angle_alpha   90.00
_cell.angle_beta   90.00
_cell.angle_gamma   90.00
#
_symmetry.space_group_name_H-M   'P 1'
#
loop_
_entity.id
_entity.type
_entity.pdbx_description
1 polymer ?
#
loop_
_entity_poly.entity_id
_entity_poly.type
_entity_poly.pdbx_seq_one_letter_code
_entity_poly.pdbx_strand_id
1 'polypeptide(L)'
;MEALALAQGKPPTAANIRSVAEAVSPEDAAWAFTQWELRERARAKFPDAERMLFTREALEQATPAAIARYHASMFPHGALVADLTAGIGGDLMALAERGPVVAFESDEERAVYAEWNAGLPARRDDAMAAEWQWEYAFCDPSRRRAGRRLSEPEDFSPNPVEVARRMSGLRLGGIKLSPMLSDAFLRNLGDSIEFVSHRGECVEALIWIGTEAKPGRYAVQIAAGGAVSRLDASQTLPARRDAAAFVFDADPSAVRAHALGALCAEHGLHPLADSVGYLTGEQAAASPWLRGYRVLADAPARERAVREAARRLAARVAEVKSRVPDTQRFGWVARVVEGERRVTAVLYPRERSVRVLLAEPLDAGR
;
A
#
# COMPACT_ATOMS: atom_id res chain seq x y z
N MET A 1 24.41 20.41 -9.60
CA MET A 1 23.94 19.79 -10.87
C MET A 1 25.09 19.28 -11.73
N GLU A 2 26.18 19.98 -11.83
CA GLU A 2 27.39 19.55 -12.56
C GLU A 2 27.89 18.18 -12.08
N ALA A 3 27.99 17.97 -10.76
CA ALA A 3 28.37 16.70 -10.17
C ALA A 3 27.50 15.51 -10.64
N LEU A 4 26.17 15.71 -10.77
CA LEU A 4 25.24 14.69 -11.29
C LEU A 4 25.55 14.31 -12.74
N ALA A 5 25.83 15.30 -13.59
CA ALA A 5 26.18 15.05 -14.98
C ALA A 5 27.52 14.29 -15.08
N LEU A 6 28.51 14.68 -14.28
CA LEU A 6 29.83 14.02 -14.25
C LEU A 6 29.78 12.57 -13.71
N ALA A 7 28.86 12.27 -12.78
CA ALA A 7 28.68 10.93 -12.21
C ALA A 7 27.79 10.01 -13.05
N GLN A 8 27.04 10.55 -14.02
CA GLN A 8 26.07 9.78 -14.83
C GLN A 8 26.74 8.59 -15.53
N GLY A 9 26.11 7.40 -15.37
CA GLY A 9 26.57 6.16 -15.99
C GLY A 9 27.86 5.59 -15.43
N LYS A 10 28.47 6.19 -14.42
CA LYS A 10 29.68 5.69 -13.77
C LYS A 10 29.31 4.84 -12.55
N PRO A 11 29.89 3.65 -12.37
CA PRO A 11 29.74 2.89 -11.13
C PRO A 11 30.42 3.62 -9.96
N PRO A 12 29.92 3.50 -8.70
CA PRO A 12 30.41 4.22 -7.54
C PRO A 12 31.73 3.60 -7.00
N THR A 13 32.77 3.52 -7.84
CA THR A 13 34.09 3.07 -7.45
C THR A 13 34.89 4.22 -6.85
N ALA A 14 35.88 3.90 -5.98
CA ALA A 14 36.74 4.91 -5.38
C ALA A 14 37.49 5.76 -6.44
N ALA A 15 37.81 5.19 -7.60
CA ALA A 15 38.46 5.90 -8.70
C ALA A 15 37.50 6.91 -9.35
N ASN A 16 36.26 6.48 -9.65
CA ASN A 16 35.25 7.36 -10.27
C ASN A 16 34.83 8.48 -9.32
N ILE A 17 34.67 8.17 -8.01
CA ILE A 17 34.32 9.19 -7.01
C ILE A 17 35.43 10.23 -6.93
N ARG A 18 36.71 9.83 -6.87
CA ARG A 18 37.84 10.76 -6.86
C ARG A 18 37.90 11.61 -8.13
N SER A 19 37.72 11.00 -9.30
CA SER A 19 37.74 11.72 -10.57
C SER A 19 36.65 12.80 -10.64
N VAL A 20 35.45 12.54 -10.10
CA VAL A 20 34.38 13.54 -10.04
C VAL A 20 34.69 14.59 -8.98
N ALA A 21 35.24 14.19 -7.80
CA ALA A 21 35.61 15.08 -6.73
C ALA A 21 36.70 16.10 -7.12
N GLU A 22 37.59 15.72 -8.03
CA GLU A 22 38.61 16.63 -8.58
C GLU A 22 38.00 17.77 -9.44
N ALA A 23 36.85 17.53 -10.05
CA ALA A 23 36.18 18.54 -10.88
C ALA A 23 35.17 19.41 -10.12
N VAL A 24 34.64 18.93 -8.99
CA VAL A 24 33.63 19.65 -8.17
C VAL A 24 34.11 19.75 -6.72
N SER A 25 33.58 18.94 -5.81
CA SER A 25 34.05 18.77 -4.44
C SER A 25 33.86 17.32 -4.00
N PRO A 26 34.54 16.85 -2.93
CA PRO A 26 34.30 15.51 -2.39
C PRO A 26 32.86 15.29 -1.94
N GLU A 27 32.23 16.30 -1.33
CA GLU A 27 30.84 16.26 -0.87
C GLU A 27 29.88 16.17 -2.04
N ASP A 28 30.03 17.01 -3.07
CA ASP A 28 29.19 17.01 -4.27
C ASP A 28 29.33 15.70 -5.06
N ALA A 29 30.54 15.16 -5.16
CA ALA A 29 30.77 13.87 -5.80
C ALA A 29 30.05 12.75 -5.04
N ALA A 30 30.18 12.67 -3.71
CA ALA A 30 29.52 11.68 -2.89
C ALA A 30 27.99 11.78 -2.99
N TRP A 31 27.47 13.01 -2.95
CA TRP A 31 26.05 13.29 -3.14
C TRP A 31 25.57 12.82 -4.53
N ALA A 32 26.29 13.14 -5.59
CA ALA A 32 25.91 12.78 -6.95
C ALA A 32 25.83 11.24 -7.15
N PHE A 33 26.82 10.49 -6.67
CA PHE A 33 26.76 9.02 -6.73
C PHE A 33 25.62 8.46 -5.89
N THR A 34 25.34 9.06 -4.71
CA THR A 34 24.17 8.70 -3.88
C THR A 34 22.87 8.96 -4.63
N GLN A 35 22.73 10.11 -5.32
CA GLN A 35 21.54 10.41 -6.12
C GLN A 35 21.32 9.36 -7.22
N TRP A 36 22.38 8.94 -7.94
CA TRP A 36 22.23 7.92 -8.98
C TRP A 36 21.83 6.54 -8.41
N GLU A 37 22.36 6.16 -7.24
CA GLU A 37 21.90 4.95 -6.53
C GLU A 37 20.41 5.05 -6.16
N LEU A 38 19.99 6.18 -5.61
CA LEU A 38 18.61 6.40 -5.19
C LEU A 38 17.64 6.45 -6.38
N ARG A 39 18.04 7.08 -7.48
CA ARG A 39 17.29 7.13 -8.74
C ARG A 39 17.03 5.74 -9.30
N GLU A 40 18.03 4.86 -9.29
CA GLU A 40 17.85 3.47 -9.72
C GLU A 40 16.81 2.73 -8.86
N ARG A 41 16.89 2.88 -7.54
CA ARG A 41 15.91 2.30 -6.60
C ARG A 41 14.51 2.91 -6.78
N ALA A 42 14.45 4.20 -7.08
CA ALA A 42 13.21 4.95 -7.23
C ALA A 42 12.40 4.58 -8.47
N ARG A 43 13.00 3.96 -9.51
CA ARG A 43 12.30 3.51 -10.72
C ARG A 43 11.11 2.59 -10.44
N ALA A 44 11.15 1.86 -9.34
CA ALA A 44 10.03 1.03 -8.89
C ALA A 44 8.79 1.84 -8.46
N LYS A 45 8.97 3.12 -8.10
CA LYS A 45 7.92 4.03 -7.62
C LYS A 45 7.59 5.14 -8.63
N PHE A 46 8.60 5.65 -9.34
CA PHE A 46 8.50 6.84 -10.19
C PHE A 46 9.02 6.55 -11.60
N PRO A 47 8.20 6.75 -12.65
CA PRO A 47 8.65 6.61 -14.04
C PRO A 47 9.81 7.53 -14.40
N ASP A 48 9.78 8.79 -13.90
CA ASP A 48 10.77 9.82 -14.16
C ASP A 48 11.85 9.93 -13.06
N ALA A 49 12.11 8.85 -12.33
CA ALA A 49 13.05 8.84 -11.21
C ALA A 49 14.43 9.41 -11.53
N GLU A 50 14.91 9.29 -12.78
CA GLU A 50 16.22 9.80 -13.21
C GLU A 50 16.34 11.33 -13.19
N ARG A 51 15.21 12.06 -13.16
CA ARG A 51 15.17 13.53 -13.07
C ARG A 51 14.95 14.03 -11.66
N MET A 52 14.57 13.13 -10.73
CA MET A 52 14.20 13.47 -9.36
C MET A 52 15.41 13.48 -8.43
N LEU A 53 15.24 14.15 -7.30
CA LEU A 53 16.17 14.16 -6.16
C LEU A 53 15.54 13.49 -4.95
N PHE A 54 16.37 12.78 -4.18
CA PHE A 54 15.90 11.93 -3.08
C PHE A 54 16.83 12.03 -1.87
N THR A 55 16.25 11.99 -0.66
CA THR A 55 16.97 11.44 0.50
C THR A 55 16.64 9.93 0.63
N ARG A 56 17.52 9.16 1.29
CA ARG A 56 17.25 7.72 1.52
C ARG A 56 15.94 7.50 2.27
N GLU A 57 15.73 8.26 3.33
CA GLU A 57 14.55 8.16 4.18
C GLU A 57 13.29 8.59 3.44
N ALA A 58 13.33 9.72 2.73
CA ALA A 58 12.16 10.22 2.00
C ALA A 58 11.77 9.30 0.84
N LEU A 59 12.72 8.68 0.12
CA LEU A 59 12.40 7.69 -0.92
C LEU A 59 11.67 6.47 -0.36
N GLU A 60 12.02 5.99 0.84
CA GLU A 60 11.31 4.87 1.48
C GLU A 60 9.86 5.23 1.76
N GLN A 61 9.60 6.47 2.19
CA GLN A 61 8.28 6.96 2.59
C GLN A 61 7.44 7.50 1.42
N ALA A 62 8.09 7.92 0.32
CA ALA A 62 7.42 8.55 -0.80
C ALA A 62 6.33 7.67 -1.42
N THR A 63 5.17 8.27 -1.67
CA THR A 63 4.03 7.67 -2.35
C THR A 63 4.40 7.31 -3.79
N PRO A 64 4.18 6.06 -4.24
CA PRO A 64 4.37 5.70 -5.65
C PRO A 64 3.47 6.51 -6.58
N ALA A 65 3.98 6.88 -7.77
CA ALA A 65 3.27 7.75 -8.71
C ALA A 65 1.85 7.27 -9.07
N ALA A 66 1.61 5.95 -9.17
CA ALA A 66 0.28 5.41 -9.45
C ALA A 66 -0.72 5.71 -8.30
N ILE A 67 -0.27 5.64 -7.07
CA ILE A 67 -1.07 5.95 -5.88
C ILE A 67 -1.28 7.47 -5.76
N ALA A 68 -0.23 8.27 -5.95
CA ALA A 68 -0.31 9.72 -5.92
C ALA A 68 -1.31 10.26 -6.97
N ARG A 69 -1.33 9.67 -8.17
CA ARG A 69 -2.35 10.02 -9.20
C ARG A 69 -3.77 9.67 -8.75
N TYR A 70 -3.95 8.58 -8.02
CA TYR A 70 -5.24 8.26 -7.42
C TYR A 70 -5.66 9.33 -6.41
N HIS A 71 -4.77 9.73 -5.48
CA HIS A 71 -5.06 10.81 -4.53
C HIS A 71 -5.46 12.09 -5.24
N ALA A 72 -4.67 12.51 -6.21
CA ALA A 72 -4.95 13.70 -7.00
C ALA A 72 -6.29 13.62 -7.77
N SER A 73 -6.68 12.42 -8.22
CA SER A 73 -7.93 12.21 -8.97
C SER A 73 -9.20 12.47 -8.15
N MET A 74 -9.09 12.48 -6.83
CA MET A 74 -10.21 12.76 -5.94
C MET A 74 -10.60 14.24 -5.91
N PHE A 75 -9.68 15.13 -6.31
CA PHE A 75 -9.95 16.57 -6.38
C PHE A 75 -10.41 16.98 -7.79
N PRO A 76 -11.28 18.01 -7.90
CA PRO A 76 -11.71 18.50 -9.20
C PRO A 76 -10.52 18.99 -10.04
N HIS A 77 -10.56 18.75 -11.35
CA HIS A 77 -9.54 19.26 -12.25
C HIS A 77 -9.57 20.81 -12.27
N GLY A 78 -8.39 21.44 -12.20
CA GLY A 78 -8.25 22.89 -12.14
C GLY A 78 -8.51 23.55 -10.79
N ALA A 79 -8.93 22.79 -9.77
CA ALA A 79 -9.08 23.32 -8.41
C ALA A 79 -7.71 23.58 -7.75
N LEU A 80 -7.65 24.62 -6.92
CA LEU A 80 -6.51 24.87 -6.05
C LEU A 80 -6.53 23.86 -4.90
N VAL A 81 -5.48 23.06 -4.78
CA VAL A 81 -5.29 22.07 -3.70
C VAL A 81 -4.09 22.48 -2.83
N ALA A 82 -4.23 22.42 -1.52
CA ALA A 82 -3.09 22.55 -0.62
C ALA A 82 -2.49 21.17 -0.32
N ASP A 83 -1.22 20.98 -0.62
CA ASP A 83 -0.43 19.85 -0.10
C ASP A 83 0.22 20.28 1.20
N LEU A 84 -0.29 19.77 2.33
CA LEU A 84 0.12 20.19 3.66
C LEU A 84 1.45 19.56 4.12
N THR A 85 1.95 18.57 3.37
CA THR A 85 3.10 17.73 3.74
C THR A 85 3.83 17.23 2.50
N ALA A 86 4.36 18.13 1.69
CA ALA A 86 4.87 17.81 0.35
C ALA A 86 6.01 16.76 0.32
N GLY A 87 6.76 16.61 1.40
CA GLY A 87 7.89 15.70 1.47
C GLY A 87 8.93 16.02 0.40
N ILE A 88 9.22 15.04 -0.46
CA ILE A 88 10.05 15.22 -1.66
C ILE A 88 9.22 15.40 -2.94
N GLY A 89 7.92 15.64 -2.83
CA GLY A 89 7.05 15.96 -3.95
C GLY A 89 6.30 14.77 -4.56
N GLY A 90 6.21 13.61 -3.89
CA GLY A 90 5.54 12.43 -4.44
C GLY A 90 4.08 12.67 -4.82
N ASP A 91 3.27 13.17 -3.88
CA ASP A 91 1.87 13.55 -4.10
C ASP A 91 1.78 14.92 -4.80
N LEU A 92 2.66 15.86 -4.47
CA LEU A 92 2.71 17.21 -5.05
C LEU A 92 2.78 17.19 -6.58
N MET A 93 3.61 16.33 -7.18
CA MET A 93 3.71 16.18 -8.63
C MET A 93 2.38 15.78 -9.25
N ALA A 94 1.70 14.81 -8.66
CA ALA A 94 0.42 14.33 -9.18
C ALA A 94 -0.71 15.37 -8.99
N LEU A 95 -0.71 16.12 -7.90
CA LEU A 95 -1.63 17.23 -7.67
C LEU A 95 -1.40 18.34 -8.70
N ALA A 96 -0.14 18.68 -8.98
CA ALA A 96 0.25 19.72 -9.95
C ALA A 96 -0.13 19.38 -11.40
N GLU A 97 -0.16 18.09 -11.76
CA GLU A 97 -0.68 17.64 -13.07
C GLU A 97 -2.17 17.98 -13.26
N ARG A 98 -2.92 18.21 -12.16
CA ARG A 98 -4.37 18.45 -12.20
C ARG A 98 -4.78 19.91 -12.03
N GLY A 99 -3.95 20.73 -11.45
CA GLY A 99 -4.29 22.12 -11.21
C GLY A 99 -3.26 22.85 -10.34
N PRO A 100 -3.56 24.09 -9.92
CA PRO A 100 -2.69 24.86 -9.08
C PRO A 100 -2.55 24.22 -7.68
N VAL A 101 -1.35 24.27 -7.09
CA VAL A 101 -1.06 23.71 -5.77
C VAL A 101 -0.35 24.74 -4.90
N VAL A 102 -0.71 24.77 -3.60
CA VAL A 102 0.06 25.42 -2.55
C VAL A 102 0.70 24.30 -1.72
N ALA A 103 2.03 24.18 -1.77
CA ALA A 103 2.78 23.14 -1.07
C ALA A 103 3.43 23.65 0.21
N PHE A 104 3.43 22.82 1.25
CA PHE A 104 4.10 23.05 2.52
C PHE A 104 5.04 21.88 2.85
N GLU A 105 6.28 22.19 3.25
CA GLU A 105 7.22 21.24 3.79
C GLU A 105 8.13 21.96 4.81
N SER A 106 8.12 21.49 6.05
CA SER A 106 8.85 22.12 7.15
C SER A 106 10.35 21.81 7.16
N ASP A 107 10.75 20.70 6.55
CA ASP A 107 12.16 20.31 6.41
C ASP A 107 12.76 20.98 5.18
N GLU A 108 13.84 21.75 5.38
CA GLU A 108 14.44 22.58 4.33
C GLU A 108 15.01 21.75 3.17
N GLU A 109 15.68 20.63 3.46
CA GLU A 109 16.23 19.77 2.41
C GLU A 109 15.12 19.12 1.58
N ARG A 110 14.08 18.61 2.24
CA ARG A 110 12.93 18.02 1.55
C ARG A 110 12.17 19.05 0.73
N ALA A 111 12.01 20.28 1.23
CA ALA A 111 11.38 21.36 0.49
C ALA A 111 12.14 21.68 -0.81
N VAL A 112 13.48 21.78 -0.76
CA VAL A 112 14.30 21.97 -1.96
C VAL A 112 14.11 20.82 -2.96
N TYR A 113 14.03 19.58 -2.48
CA TYR A 113 13.82 18.43 -3.35
C TYR A 113 12.40 18.39 -3.91
N ALA A 114 11.39 18.79 -3.13
CA ALA A 114 10.01 18.92 -3.63
C ALA A 114 9.92 19.97 -4.74
N GLU A 115 10.52 21.14 -4.53
CA GLU A 115 10.60 22.21 -5.55
C GLU A 115 11.26 21.74 -6.83
N TRP A 116 12.38 21.03 -6.72
CA TRP A 116 13.06 20.45 -7.88
C TRP A 116 12.21 19.42 -8.60
N ASN A 117 11.63 18.48 -7.84
CA ASN A 117 10.89 17.35 -8.41
C ASN A 117 9.57 17.78 -9.06
N ALA A 118 8.85 18.72 -8.43
CA ALA A 118 7.56 19.20 -8.94
C ALA A 118 7.64 20.42 -9.85
N GLY A 119 8.78 21.13 -9.87
CA GLY A 119 8.92 22.38 -10.60
C GLY A 119 8.07 23.53 -10.03
N LEU A 120 7.70 23.46 -8.76
CA LEU A 120 6.83 24.41 -8.06
C LEU A 120 7.44 24.81 -6.73
N PRO A 121 7.22 26.07 -6.25
CA PRO A 121 7.71 26.47 -4.94
C PRO A 121 6.99 25.72 -3.81
N ALA A 122 7.74 25.34 -2.78
CA ALA A 122 7.24 24.80 -1.52
C ALA A 122 7.50 25.79 -0.38
N ARG A 123 6.47 26.09 0.41
CA ARG A 123 6.59 26.93 1.59
C ARG A 123 7.29 26.16 2.71
N ARG A 124 8.38 26.72 3.24
CA ARG A 124 9.16 26.13 4.35
C ARG A 124 8.54 26.48 5.70
N ASP A 125 7.24 26.21 5.82
CA ASP A 125 6.42 26.57 6.97
C ASP A 125 5.60 25.36 7.45
N ASP A 126 5.12 25.44 8.68
CA ASP A 126 4.10 24.53 9.19
C ASP A 126 2.73 24.93 8.61
N ALA A 127 2.16 24.05 7.79
CA ALA A 127 0.83 24.24 7.22
C ALA A 127 -0.25 24.45 8.28
N MET A 128 -0.05 23.94 9.51
CA MET A 128 -0.99 24.12 10.62
C MET A 128 -0.92 25.52 11.25
N ALA A 129 0.18 26.24 11.06
CA ALA A 129 0.29 27.65 11.47
C ALA A 129 -0.28 28.64 10.43
N ALA A 130 -0.44 28.19 9.19
CA ALA A 130 -0.97 29.03 8.11
C ALA A 130 -2.49 29.31 8.24
N GLU A 131 -2.94 30.43 7.70
CA GLU A 131 -4.36 30.68 7.43
C GLU A 131 -4.78 29.88 6.17
N TRP A 132 -5.80 29.07 6.29
CA TRP A 132 -6.29 28.23 5.19
C TRP A 132 -7.29 29.02 4.33
N GLN A 133 -6.88 29.33 3.10
CA GLN A 133 -7.68 30.08 2.10
C GLN A 133 -8.02 29.21 0.87
N TRP A 134 -8.02 27.87 1.04
CA TRP A 134 -8.31 26.89 -0.01
C TRP A 134 -9.49 26.01 0.38
N GLU A 135 -10.13 25.43 -0.62
CA GLU A 135 -11.29 24.55 -0.44
C GLU A 135 -10.91 23.06 -0.43
N TYR A 136 -9.68 22.73 -0.90
CA TYR A 136 -9.19 21.37 -1.04
C TYR A 136 -7.80 21.23 -0.40
N ALA A 137 -7.58 20.12 0.32
CA ALA A 137 -6.29 19.87 0.92
C ALA A 137 -5.96 18.37 0.97
N PHE A 138 -4.67 18.05 0.89
CA PHE A 138 -4.14 16.71 1.12
C PHE A 138 -3.07 16.74 2.19
N CYS A 139 -3.01 15.69 3.02
CA CYS A 139 -2.06 15.57 4.12
C CYS A 139 -1.56 14.13 4.26
N ASP A 140 -0.25 13.93 4.28
CA ASP A 140 0.43 12.67 4.65
C ASP A 140 1.25 12.88 5.93
N PRO A 141 0.65 12.79 7.12
CA PRO A 141 1.34 13.06 8.36
C PRO A 141 2.53 12.14 8.58
N SER A 142 3.70 12.71 8.90
CA SER A 142 4.90 11.93 9.18
C SER A 142 4.73 11.10 10.46
N ARG A 143 5.01 9.80 10.35
CA ARG A 143 5.03 8.84 11.48
C ARG A 143 6.41 8.71 12.12
N ARG A 144 7.35 9.60 11.76
CA ARG A 144 8.72 9.58 12.28
C ARG A 144 9.08 10.94 12.87
N ARG A 145 9.76 10.88 13.99
CA ARG A 145 10.37 12.06 14.63
C ARG A 145 11.81 11.70 14.98
N ALA A 146 12.76 12.49 14.50
CA ALA A 146 14.20 12.23 14.69
C ALA A 146 14.62 10.79 14.37
N GLY A 147 14.16 10.23 13.24
CA GLY A 147 14.46 8.87 12.78
C GLY A 147 13.72 7.73 13.52
N ARG A 148 12.97 8.04 14.58
CA ARG A 148 12.18 7.05 15.34
C ARG A 148 10.74 6.97 14.82
N ARG A 149 10.25 5.75 14.59
CA ARG A 149 8.84 5.52 14.25
C ARG A 149 7.97 5.76 15.48
N LEU A 150 6.93 6.57 15.33
CA LEU A 150 5.93 6.83 16.35
C LEU A 150 4.88 5.72 16.34
N SER A 151 4.43 5.30 17.52
CA SER A 151 3.38 4.28 17.68
C SER A 151 2.00 4.90 17.80
N GLU A 152 1.91 6.02 18.50
CA GLU A 152 0.65 6.70 18.77
C GLU A 152 0.34 7.67 17.63
N PRO A 153 -0.84 7.55 16.98
CA PRO A 153 -1.19 8.40 15.85
C PRO A 153 -1.30 9.89 16.21
N GLU A 154 -1.61 10.19 17.47
CA GLU A 154 -1.72 11.55 17.98
C GLU A 154 -0.36 12.29 18.00
N ASP A 155 0.74 11.53 17.98
CA ASP A 155 2.10 12.07 17.93
C ASP A 155 2.59 12.34 16.50
N PHE A 156 1.82 11.98 15.47
CA PHE A 156 2.19 12.23 14.07
C PHE A 156 2.24 13.73 13.78
N SER A 157 3.03 14.12 12.81
CA SER A 157 3.19 15.54 12.45
C SER A 157 2.83 15.78 10.96
N PRO A 158 1.84 16.65 10.72
CA PRO A 158 0.92 17.27 11.68
C PRO A 158 0.00 16.25 12.36
N ASN A 159 -0.60 16.63 13.50
CA ASN A 159 -1.53 15.77 14.26
C ASN A 159 -2.80 15.48 13.42
N PRO A 160 -3.11 14.20 13.11
CA PRO A 160 -4.24 13.87 12.22
C PRO A 160 -5.60 14.32 12.74
N VAL A 161 -5.81 14.36 14.07
CA VAL A 161 -7.08 14.81 14.67
C VAL A 161 -7.29 16.30 14.45
N GLU A 162 -6.22 17.10 14.62
CA GLU A 162 -6.28 18.52 14.37
C GLU A 162 -6.47 18.84 12.88
N VAL A 163 -5.74 18.11 12.01
CA VAL A 163 -5.92 18.22 10.56
C VAL A 163 -7.36 17.90 10.17
N ALA A 164 -7.93 16.80 10.67
CA ALA A 164 -9.30 16.40 10.39
C ALA A 164 -10.31 17.47 10.83
N ARG A 165 -10.12 18.04 12.02
CA ARG A 165 -10.96 19.14 12.53
C ARG A 165 -10.94 20.37 11.63
N ARG A 166 -9.77 20.74 11.08
CA ARG A 166 -9.66 21.86 10.13
C ARG A 166 -10.24 21.52 8.77
N MET A 167 -10.02 20.31 8.27
CA MET A 167 -10.55 19.85 6.99
C MET A 167 -12.08 19.72 6.96
N SER A 168 -12.74 19.59 8.12
CA SER A 168 -14.20 19.53 8.17
C SER A 168 -14.90 20.77 7.62
N GLY A 169 -14.21 21.91 7.59
CA GLY A 169 -14.70 23.17 6.97
C GLY A 169 -14.41 23.28 5.47
N LEU A 170 -13.69 22.35 4.87
CA LEU A 170 -13.36 22.35 3.44
C LEU A 170 -14.46 21.69 2.60
N ARG A 171 -14.35 21.81 1.29
CA ARG A 171 -15.14 20.99 0.36
C ARG A 171 -14.65 19.55 0.38
N LEU A 172 -13.33 19.33 0.26
CA LEU A 172 -12.73 18.00 0.42
C LEU A 172 -11.31 18.10 0.94
N GLY A 173 -11.03 17.34 1.99
CA GLY A 173 -9.68 17.08 2.52
C GLY A 173 -9.39 15.60 2.55
N GLY A 174 -8.16 15.20 2.22
CA GLY A 174 -7.68 13.82 2.30
C GLY A 174 -6.55 13.67 3.32
N ILE A 175 -6.65 12.69 4.22
CA ILE A 175 -5.57 12.33 5.14
C ILE A 175 -5.10 10.91 4.86
N LYS A 176 -3.82 10.74 4.54
CA LYS A 176 -3.18 9.44 4.34
C LYS A 176 -2.64 8.90 5.66
N LEU A 177 -2.98 7.67 5.98
CA LEU A 177 -2.63 7.03 7.23
C LEU A 177 -2.20 5.57 7.04
N SER A 178 -1.66 4.97 8.10
CA SER A 178 -1.38 3.53 8.10
C SER A 178 -2.67 2.71 8.07
N PRO A 179 -2.78 1.68 7.21
CA PRO A 179 -3.94 0.79 7.20
C PRO A 179 -4.03 -0.08 8.46
N MET A 180 -2.99 -0.09 9.30
CA MET A 180 -2.93 -0.86 10.54
C MET A 180 -3.52 -0.14 11.76
N LEU A 181 -3.89 1.14 11.61
CA LEU A 181 -4.55 1.88 12.68
C LEU A 181 -5.92 1.28 13.02
N SER A 182 -6.35 1.43 14.27
CA SER A 182 -7.63 0.87 14.71
C SER A 182 -8.80 1.50 13.98
N ASP A 183 -9.84 0.72 13.73
CA ASP A 183 -11.07 1.21 13.11
C ASP A 183 -11.75 2.31 13.93
N ALA A 184 -11.61 2.26 15.25
CA ALA A 184 -12.13 3.29 16.14
C ALA A 184 -11.42 4.64 15.91
N PHE A 185 -10.08 4.63 15.79
CA PHE A 185 -9.30 5.83 15.50
C PHE A 185 -9.67 6.40 14.13
N LEU A 186 -9.68 5.56 13.08
CA LEU A 186 -9.99 6.02 11.73
C LEU A 186 -11.39 6.65 11.64
N ARG A 187 -12.40 6.04 12.28
CA ARG A 187 -13.78 6.60 12.34
C ARG A 187 -13.88 7.90 13.12
N ASN A 188 -13.00 8.11 14.10
CA ASN A 188 -12.98 9.38 14.84
C ASN A 188 -12.49 10.57 13.99
N LEU A 189 -11.78 10.30 12.89
CA LEU A 189 -11.32 11.33 11.96
C LEU A 189 -12.37 11.69 10.90
N GLY A 190 -13.15 10.72 10.44
CA GLY A 190 -14.19 10.95 9.43
C GLY A 190 -14.90 9.66 9.01
N ASP A 191 -16.04 9.81 8.34
CA ASP A 191 -16.92 8.71 7.95
C ASP A 191 -16.65 8.15 6.55
N SER A 192 -15.80 8.78 5.75
CA SER A 192 -15.39 8.32 4.42
C SER A 192 -14.00 7.71 4.50
N ILE A 193 -13.91 6.38 4.50
CA ILE A 193 -12.67 5.65 4.73
C ILE A 193 -12.38 4.73 3.54
N GLU A 194 -11.22 4.86 2.92
CA GLU A 194 -10.74 3.97 1.88
C GLU A 194 -9.49 3.23 2.35
N PHE A 195 -9.42 1.93 2.03
CA PHE A 195 -8.21 1.13 2.19
C PHE A 195 -7.66 0.83 0.81
N VAL A 196 -6.43 1.28 0.56
CA VAL A 196 -5.81 1.19 -0.76
C VAL A 196 -4.83 0.04 -0.78
N SER A 197 -4.96 -0.84 -1.78
CA SER A 197 -3.95 -1.83 -2.10
C SER A 197 -3.24 -1.55 -3.42
N HIS A 198 -1.95 -1.86 -3.42
CA HIS A 198 -1.10 -1.81 -4.59
C HIS A 198 -0.16 -3.01 -4.58
N ARG A 199 -0.03 -3.69 -5.73
CA ARG A 199 0.83 -4.90 -5.87
C ARG A 199 0.52 -6.00 -4.84
N GLY A 200 -0.76 -6.13 -4.44
CA GLY A 200 -1.22 -7.17 -3.51
C GLY A 200 -1.00 -6.87 -2.02
N GLU A 201 -0.62 -5.66 -1.67
CA GLU A 201 -0.46 -5.20 -0.29
C GLU A 201 -1.41 -4.04 0.00
N CYS A 202 -2.06 -4.03 1.16
CA CYS A 202 -2.80 -2.86 1.65
C CYS A 202 -1.79 -1.85 2.22
N VAL A 203 -1.56 -0.78 1.48
CA VAL A 203 -0.45 0.16 1.72
C VAL A 203 -0.84 1.34 2.57
N GLU A 204 -2.13 1.75 2.54
CA GLU A 204 -2.61 2.93 3.25
C GLU A 204 -4.10 2.88 3.54
N ALA A 205 -4.54 3.72 4.47
CA ALA A 205 -5.91 4.14 4.67
C ALA A 205 -6.02 5.62 4.34
N LEU A 206 -7.03 6.00 3.57
CA LEU A 206 -7.37 7.39 3.25
C LEU A 206 -8.66 7.77 3.97
N ILE A 207 -8.62 8.90 4.66
CA ILE A 207 -9.79 9.49 5.28
C ILE A 207 -10.16 10.73 4.49
N TRP A 208 -11.34 10.73 3.88
CA TRP A 208 -11.86 11.88 3.16
C TRP A 208 -12.84 12.63 4.05
N ILE A 209 -12.65 13.95 4.17
CA ILE A 209 -13.33 14.82 5.11
C ILE A 209 -13.80 16.07 4.35
N GLY A 210 -14.92 16.64 4.75
CA GLY A 210 -15.48 17.86 4.15
C GLY A 210 -16.87 17.64 3.57
N THR A 211 -17.44 18.67 2.98
CA THR A 211 -18.84 18.66 2.53
C THR A 211 -19.10 17.78 1.30
N GLU A 212 -18.05 17.46 0.53
CA GLU A 212 -18.11 16.56 -0.64
C GLU A 212 -17.66 15.13 -0.33
N ALA A 213 -17.18 14.86 0.89
CA ALA A 213 -16.80 13.52 1.30
C ALA A 213 -18.04 12.59 1.34
N LYS A 214 -17.95 11.44 0.68
CA LYS A 214 -19.05 10.46 0.64
C LYS A 214 -18.85 9.44 1.75
N PRO A 215 -19.70 9.43 2.79
CA PRO A 215 -19.60 8.46 3.88
C PRO A 215 -19.59 7.02 3.37
N GLY A 216 -18.83 6.18 4.01
CA GLY A 216 -18.75 4.76 3.68
C GLY A 216 -17.34 4.17 3.89
N ARG A 217 -17.24 2.85 3.74
CA ARG A 217 -15.96 2.15 3.73
C ARG A 217 -15.75 1.51 2.38
N TYR A 218 -14.59 1.67 1.85
CA TYR A 218 -14.27 1.22 0.50
C TYR A 218 -12.90 0.53 0.48
N ALA A 219 -12.81 -0.53 -0.29
CA ALA A 219 -11.53 -1.04 -0.75
C ALA A 219 -11.21 -0.42 -2.11
N VAL A 220 -9.96 -0.04 -2.29
CA VAL A 220 -9.44 0.48 -3.56
C VAL A 220 -8.23 -0.35 -3.93
N GLN A 221 -8.21 -0.87 -5.15
CA GLN A 221 -7.07 -1.58 -5.70
C GLN A 221 -6.50 -0.79 -6.87
N ILE A 222 -5.21 -0.49 -6.80
CA ILE A 222 -4.48 0.21 -7.87
C ILE A 222 -3.53 -0.79 -8.52
N ALA A 223 -3.82 -1.17 -9.76
CA ALA A 223 -2.96 -2.05 -10.53
C ALA A 223 -1.62 -1.37 -10.88
N ALA A 224 -0.60 -2.17 -11.22
CA ALA A 224 0.72 -1.64 -11.61
C ALA A 224 0.65 -0.66 -12.80
N GLY A 225 -0.31 -0.84 -13.71
CA GLY A 225 -0.59 0.07 -14.84
C GLY A 225 -1.46 1.28 -14.49
N GLY A 226 -1.82 1.49 -13.21
CA GLY A 226 -2.62 2.62 -12.76
C GLY A 226 -4.15 2.43 -12.86
N ALA A 227 -4.64 1.30 -13.36
CA ALA A 227 -6.08 1.01 -13.37
C ALA A 227 -6.59 0.89 -11.92
N VAL A 228 -7.74 1.51 -11.63
CA VAL A 228 -8.34 1.58 -10.31
C VAL A 228 -9.62 0.75 -10.28
N SER A 229 -9.73 -0.13 -9.29
CA SER A 229 -10.95 -0.84 -8.93
C SER A 229 -11.41 -0.40 -7.54
N ARG A 230 -12.71 -0.25 -7.33
CA ARG A 230 -13.29 0.17 -6.04
C ARG A 230 -14.42 -0.77 -5.64
N LEU A 231 -14.46 -1.14 -4.37
CA LEU A 231 -15.44 -2.07 -3.80
C LEU A 231 -16.06 -1.44 -2.55
N ASP A 232 -17.37 -1.44 -2.48
CA ASP A 232 -18.15 -0.91 -1.35
C ASP A 232 -18.36 -1.98 -0.27
N ALA A 233 -18.29 -1.58 1.00
CA ALA A 233 -18.47 -2.46 2.15
C ALA A 233 -19.92 -2.52 2.68
N SER A 234 -20.91 -2.11 1.88
CA SER A 234 -22.33 -2.05 2.31
C SER A 234 -23.00 -3.42 2.45
N GLN A 235 -22.47 -4.46 1.81
CA GLN A 235 -23.07 -5.80 1.78
C GLN A 235 -22.73 -6.62 3.03
N THR A 236 -23.75 -7.27 3.58
CA THR A 236 -23.60 -8.16 4.74
C THR A 236 -22.82 -9.42 4.38
N LEU A 237 -21.89 -9.80 5.25
CA LEU A 237 -21.15 -11.05 5.09
C LEU A 237 -22.05 -12.25 5.35
N PRO A 238 -22.14 -13.22 4.42
CA PRO A 238 -22.98 -14.41 4.62
C PRO A 238 -22.40 -15.36 5.66
N ALA A 239 -23.18 -16.38 6.02
CA ALA A 239 -22.73 -17.42 6.93
C ALA A 239 -21.48 -18.14 6.41
N ARG A 240 -20.60 -18.49 7.34
CA ARG A 240 -19.36 -19.24 7.08
C ARG A 240 -19.67 -20.65 6.59
N ARG A 241 -18.78 -21.21 5.76
CA ARG A 241 -18.86 -22.59 5.27
C ARG A 241 -17.52 -23.31 5.36
N ASP A 242 -17.57 -24.62 5.29
CA ASP A 242 -16.39 -25.45 5.09
C ASP A 242 -15.84 -25.28 3.67
N ALA A 243 -14.62 -25.77 3.44
CA ALA A 243 -13.98 -25.66 2.13
C ALA A 243 -14.81 -26.42 1.07
N ALA A 244 -15.16 -25.70 0.02
CA ALA A 244 -15.79 -26.21 -1.19
C ALA A 244 -14.73 -26.50 -2.27
N ALA A 245 -15.14 -26.64 -3.53
CA ALA A 245 -14.25 -26.95 -4.64
C ALA A 245 -13.15 -25.89 -4.87
N PHE A 246 -13.42 -24.64 -4.48
CA PHE A 246 -12.50 -23.53 -4.66
C PHE A 246 -12.31 -22.73 -3.37
N VAL A 247 -11.10 -22.22 -3.17
CA VAL A 247 -10.77 -21.24 -2.13
C VAL A 247 -10.15 -20.01 -2.77
N PHE A 248 -10.46 -18.84 -2.22
CA PHE A 248 -10.01 -17.54 -2.70
C PHE A 248 -9.34 -16.76 -1.57
N ASP A 249 -8.18 -16.22 -1.85
CA ASP A 249 -7.49 -15.27 -0.99
C ASP A 249 -7.90 -13.87 -1.43
N ALA A 250 -8.66 -13.18 -0.60
CA ALA A 250 -9.16 -11.84 -0.90
C ALA A 250 -8.06 -10.79 -0.73
N ASP A 251 -8.12 -9.75 -1.58
CA ASP A 251 -7.21 -8.61 -1.50
C ASP A 251 -7.21 -8.02 -0.08
N PRO A 252 -6.03 -7.67 0.47
CA PRO A 252 -5.92 -7.15 1.82
C PRO A 252 -6.74 -5.88 2.07
N SER A 253 -6.93 -5.01 1.06
CA SER A 253 -7.77 -3.81 1.20
C SER A 253 -9.25 -4.18 1.34
N ALA A 254 -9.74 -5.19 0.61
CA ALA A 254 -11.11 -5.68 0.75
C ALA A 254 -11.37 -6.27 2.14
N VAL A 255 -10.37 -6.98 2.70
CA VAL A 255 -10.45 -7.47 4.08
C VAL A 255 -10.50 -6.31 5.07
N ARG A 256 -9.61 -5.35 4.91
CA ARG A 256 -9.46 -4.21 5.81
C ARG A 256 -10.64 -3.23 5.75
N ALA A 257 -11.24 -3.09 4.56
CA ALA A 257 -12.45 -2.29 4.35
C ALA A 257 -13.71 -2.99 4.88
N HIS A 258 -13.66 -4.27 5.26
CA HIS A 258 -14.81 -5.13 5.55
C HIS A 258 -15.73 -5.34 4.33
N ALA A 259 -15.19 -5.32 3.13
CA ALA A 259 -15.93 -5.40 1.87
C ALA A 259 -16.12 -6.82 1.33
N LEU A 260 -15.80 -7.86 2.12
CA LEU A 260 -15.92 -9.26 1.71
C LEU A 260 -17.37 -9.66 1.38
N GLY A 261 -18.37 -9.00 2.01
CA GLY A 261 -19.77 -9.24 1.71
C GLY A 261 -20.14 -8.98 0.26
N ALA A 262 -19.58 -7.92 -0.34
CA ALA A 262 -19.78 -7.60 -1.75
C ALA A 262 -19.24 -8.70 -2.68
N LEU A 263 -18.03 -9.22 -2.41
CA LEU A 263 -17.44 -10.32 -3.16
C LEU A 263 -18.25 -11.62 -3.02
N CYS A 264 -18.75 -11.87 -1.81
CA CYS A 264 -19.63 -13.02 -1.58
C CYS A 264 -20.94 -12.92 -2.38
N ALA A 265 -21.56 -11.74 -2.39
CA ALA A 265 -22.80 -11.51 -3.12
C ALA A 265 -22.61 -11.61 -4.65
N GLU A 266 -21.53 -11.01 -5.17
CA GLU A 266 -21.24 -10.98 -6.61
C GLU A 266 -20.91 -12.37 -7.17
N HIS A 267 -20.14 -13.17 -6.41
CA HIS A 267 -19.59 -14.43 -6.91
C HIS A 267 -20.20 -15.69 -6.26
N GLY A 268 -21.21 -15.57 -5.41
CA GLY A 268 -21.82 -16.71 -4.71
C GLY A 268 -20.86 -17.39 -3.72
N LEU A 269 -19.96 -16.60 -3.10
CA LEU A 269 -18.95 -17.10 -2.19
C LEU A 269 -19.40 -16.99 -0.72
N HIS A 270 -18.70 -17.71 0.14
CA HIS A 270 -18.87 -17.68 1.59
C HIS A 270 -17.51 -17.53 2.30
N PRO A 271 -17.46 -16.94 3.49
CA PRO A 271 -16.25 -17.00 4.31
C PRO A 271 -15.85 -18.45 4.62
N LEU A 272 -14.57 -18.76 4.47
CA LEU A 272 -14.05 -20.10 4.77
C LEU A 272 -13.90 -20.26 6.28
N ALA A 273 -14.77 -21.02 6.88
CA ALA A 273 -14.75 -21.32 8.32
C ALA A 273 -14.53 -20.07 9.19
N ASP A 274 -13.60 -20.09 10.14
CA ASP A 274 -13.32 -18.96 11.04
C ASP A 274 -12.23 -18.02 10.51
N SER A 275 -11.79 -18.21 9.24
CA SER A 275 -10.75 -17.37 8.65
C SER A 275 -11.25 -15.98 8.29
N VAL A 276 -10.36 -15.02 8.35
CA VAL A 276 -10.59 -13.67 7.84
C VAL A 276 -9.88 -13.50 6.52
N GLY A 277 -10.65 -13.23 5.44
CA GLY A 277 -10.09 -12.95 4.11
C GLY A 277 -9.90 -14.18 3.22
N TYR A 278 -10.17 -15.40 3.70
CA TYR A 278 -10.38 -16.52 2.80
C TYR A 278 -11.88 -16.75 2.54
N LEU A 279 -12.22 -16.86 1.26
CA LEU A 279 -13.58 -17.18 0.81
C LEU A 279 -13.56 -18.55 0.13
N THR A 280 -14.73 -19.21 0.05
CA THR A 280 -14.88 -20.50 -0.60
C THR A 280 -16.16 -20.57 -1.42
N GLY A 281 -16.18 -21.40 -2.46
CA GLY A 281 -17.34 -21.61 -3.32
C GLY A 281 -17.20 -22.84 -4.21
N GLU A 282 -18.32 -23.24 -4.83
CA GLU A 282 -18.38 -24.40 -5.71
C GLU A 282 -17.89 -24.12 -7.14
N GLN A 283 -17.82 -22.85 -7.52
CA GLN A 283 -17.43 -22.42 -8.86
C GLN A 283 -16.18 -21.55 -8.81
N ALA A 284 -15.40 -21.58 -9.89
CA ALA A 284 -14.31 -20.64 -10.08
C ALA A 284 -14.86 -19.22 -10.29
N ALA A 285 -14.23 -18.25 -9.64
CA ALA A 285 -14.54 -16.84 -9.80
C ALA A 285 -13.31 -16.09 -10.31
N ALA A 286 -13.49 -15.19 -11.27
CA ALA A 286 -12.47 -14.29 -11.77
C ALA A 286 -12.81 -12.88 -11.28
N SER A 287 -11.90 -12.29 -10.50
CA SER A 287 -12.03 -10.94 -9.95
C SER A 287 -10.65 -10.38 -9.65
N PRO A 288 -10.41 -9.08 -9.87
CA PRO A 288 -9.15 -8.46 -9.46
C PRO A 288 -8.93 -8.52 -7.93
N TRP A 289 -10.01 -8.72 -7.18
CA TRP A 289 -10.00 -8.80 -5.72
C TRP A 289 -9.69 -10.18 -5.16
N LEU A 290 -9.64 -11.23 -6.02
CA LEU A 290 -9.58 -12.62 -5.59
C LEU A 290 -8.44 -13.36 -6.27
N ARG A 291 -7.54 -13.95 -5.47
CA ARG A 291 -6.61 -14.96 -5.96
C ARG A 291 -7.19 -16.35 -5.69
N GLY A 292 -7.62 -17.02 -6.76
CA GLY A 292 -8.34 -18.30 -6.68
C GLY A 292 -7.43 -19.52 -6.70
N TYR A 293 -7.89 -20.58 -6.03
CA TYR A 293 -7.24 -21.90 -5.97
C TYR A 293 -8.28 -23.00 -6.04
N ARG A 294 -8.01 -24.07 -6.79
CA ARG A 294 -8.78 -25.29 -6.78
C ARG A 294 -8.36 -26.15 -5.60
N VAL A 295 -9.26 -26.52 -4.74
CA VAL A 295 -9.01 -27.39 -3.58
C VAL A 295 -8.82 -28.84 -4.04
N LEU A 296 -7.72 -29.46 -3.64
CA LEU A 296 -7.38 -30.85 -3.94
C LEU A 296 -7.52 -31.76 -2.72
N ALA A 297 -7.20 -31.23 -1.54
CA ALA A 297 -7.34 -31.92 -0.27
C ALA A 297 -7.49 -30.93 0.88
N ASP A 298 -8.21 -31.36 1.92
CA ASP A 298 -8.34 -30.66 3.19
C ASP A 298 -7.93 -31.62 4.31
N ALA A 299 -6.94 -31.23 5.11
CA ALA A 299 -6.36 -32.04 6.17
C ALA A 299 -6.20 -31.26 7.48
N PRO A 300 -6.28 -31.92 8.65
CA PRO A 300 -5.86 -31.29 9.90
C PRO A 300 -4.40 -30.85 9.81
N ALA A 301 -4.04 -29.71 10.42
CA ALA A 301 -2.66 -29.18 10.42
C ALA A 301 -1.75 -30.02 11.32
N ARG A 302 -1.65 -31.31 11.04
CA ARG A 302 -0.73 -32.30 11.64
C ARG A 302 0.18 -32.82 10.54
N GLU A 303 1.50 -32.82 10.78
CA GLU A 303 2.49 -33.14 9.77
C GLU A 303 2.20 -34.48 9.05
N ARG A 304 1.89 -35.53 9.80
CA ARG A 304 1.55 -36.84 9.26
C ARG A 304 0.36 -36.77 8.29
N ALA A 305 -0.72 -36.07 8.67
CA ALA A 305 -1.94 -35.97 7.87
C ALA A 305 -1.73 -35.20 6.56
N VAL A 306 -0.98 -34.08 6.65
CA VAL A 306 -0.66 -33.25 5.47
C VAL A 306 0.28 -33.98 4.53
N ARG A 307 1.33 -34.67 5.04
CA ARG A 307 2.22 -35.50 4.20
C ARG A 307 1.47 -36.64 3.52
N GLU A 308 0.54 -37.30 4.22
CA GLU A 308 -0.27 -38.35 3.63
C GLU A 308 -1.18 -37.82 2.51
N ALA A 309 -1.82 -36.66 2.71
CA ALA A 309 -2.60 -35.98 1.67
C ALA A 309 -1.72 -35.60 0.47
N ALA A 310 -0.55 -35.02 0.71
CA ALA A 310 0.41 -34.65 -0.34
C ALA A 310 0.92 -35.87 -1.12
N ARG A 311 1.17 -37.00 -0.44
CA ARG A 311 1.60 -38.26 -1.08
C ARG A 311 0.54 -38.83 -2.02
N ARG A 312 -0.74 -38.82 -1.60
CA ARG A 312 -1.87 -39.24 -2.47
C ARG A 312 -1.97 -38.39 -3.73
N LEU A 313 -1.57 -37.13 -3.66
CA LEU A 313 -1.59 -36.19 -4.77
C LEU A 313 -0.26 -36.17 -5.57
N ALA A 314 0.76 -36.92 -5.15
CA ALA A 314 2.12 -36.81 -5.63
C ALA A 314 2.62 -35.34 -5.64
N ALA A 315 2.35 -34.61 -4.54
CA ALA A 315 2.49 -33.17 -4.49
C ALA A 315 3.65 -32.68 -3.61
N ARG A 316 4.15 -31.48 -3.93
CA ARG A 316 5.04 -30.70 -3.08
C ARG A 316 4.47 -29.30 -2.84
N VAL A 317 4.64 -28.78 -1.63
CA VAL A 317 4.23 -27.43 -1.30
C VAL A 317 5.23 -26.45 -1.92
N ALA A 318 4.75 -25.60 -2.82
CA ALA A 318 5.53 -24.56 -3.48
C ALA A 318 5.33 -23.18 -2.84
N GLU A 319 4.18 -22.97 -2.21
CA GLU A 319 3.81 -21.73 -1.54
C GLU A 319 2.99 -22.05 -0.28
N VAL A 320 3.17 -21.27 0.78
CA VAL A 320 2.34 -21.36 1.98
C VAL A 320 1.64 -20.02 2.20
N LYS A 321 0.32 -20.07 2.28
CA LYS A 321 -0.52 -18.95 2.68
C LYS A 321 -1.12 -19.21 4.05
N SER A 322 -1.10 -18.21 4.91
CA SER A 322 -1.58 -18.36 6.27
C SER A 322 -2.27 -17.09 6.76
N ARG A 323 -3.44 -17.29 7.35
CA ARG A 323 -4.16 -16.26 8.10
C ARG A 323 -4.46 -16.75 9.53
N VAL A 324 -3.61 -17.63 10.04
CA VAL A 324 -3.71 -18.12 11.42
C VAL A 324 -2.72 -17.37 12.32
N PRO A 325 -3.07 -17.12 13.59
CA PRO A 325 -2.11 -16.68 14.59
C PRO A 325 -0.95 -17.68 14.68
N ASP A 326 0.25 -17.20 15.03
CA ASP A 326 1.44 -18.04 15.24
C ASP A 326 1.76 -18.98 14.05
N THR A 327 1.84 -18.39 12.85
CA THR A 327 2.18 -19.12 11.60
C THR A 327 3.52 -19.86 11.70
N GLN A 328 4.46 -19.39 12.53
CA GLN A 328 5.79 -20.01 12.72
C GLN A 328 5.69 -21.46 13.17
N ARG A 329 4.68 -21.80 13.99
CA ARG A 329 4.38 -23.16 14.45
C ARG A 329 4.17 -24.14 13.30
N PHE A 330 3.77 -23.66 12.13
CA PHE A 330 3.47 -24.45 10.95
C PHE A 330 4.55 -24.37 9.86
N GLY A 331 5.75 -23.86 10.19
CA GLY A 331 6.86 -23.74 9.25
C GLY A 331 7.29 -25.06 8.58
N TRP A 332 6.95 -26.20 9.17
CA TRP A 332 7.16 -27.54 8.58
C TRP A 332 6.34 -27.75 7.31
N VAL A 333 5.20 -27.04 7.12
CA VAL A 333 4.33 -27.18 5.94
C VAL A 333 5.10 -26.85 4.65
N ALA A 334 5.94 -25.83 4.67
CA ALA A 334 6.77 -25.45 3.52
C ALA A 334 7.79 -26.53 3.10
N ARG A 335 8.05 -27.51 3.99
CA ARG A 335 9.01 -28.62 3.75
C ARG A 335 8.34 -29.93 3.33
N VAL A 336 7.04 -29.89 3.02
CA VAL A 336 6.31 -31.07 2.53
C VAL A 336 6.63 -31.27 1.06
N VAL A 337 7.35 -32.37 0.76
CA VAL A 337 7.76 -32.78 -0.60
C VAL A 337 7.47 -34.28 -0.71
N GLU A 338 6.38 -34.64 -1.36
CA GLU A 338 5.93 -36.03 -1.52
C GLU A 338 5.70 -36.39 -3.01
N GLY A 339 6.13 -35.50 -3.94
CA GLY A 339 6.05 -35.67 -5.38
C GLY A 339 6.35 -34.38 -6.15
N GLU A 340 6.05 -34.35 -7.44
CA GLU A 340 6.41 -33.26 -8.36
C GLU A 340 5.31 -32.21 -8.54
N ARG A 341 4.05 -32.54 -8.27
CA ARG A 341 2.91 -31.63 -8.43
C ARG A 341 3.03 -30.44 -7.48
N ARG A 342 3.13 -29.24 -8.02
CA ARG A 342 3.24 -28.01 -7.22
C ARG A 342 1.89 -27.60 -6.68
N VAL A 343 1.78 -27.44 -5.37
CA VAL A 343 0.54 -26.96 -4.71
C VAL A 343 0.85 -25.80 -3.77
N THR A 344 -0.15 -24.94 -3.55
CA THR A 344 -0.18 -23.96 -2.47
C THR A 344 -0.85 -24.60 -1.26
N ALA A 345 -0.23 -24.49 -0.11
CA ALA A 345 -0.82 -24.86 1.18
C ALA A 345 -1.50 -23.63 1.80
N VAL A 346 -2.81 -23.71 2.03
CA VAL A 346 -3.58 -22.63 2.66
C VAL A 346 -3.94 -23.04 4.08
N LEU A 347 -3.38 -22.35 5.08
CA LEU A 347 -3.67 -22.59 6.48
C LEU A 347 -4.83 -21.71 6.94
N TYR A 348 -5.82 -22.30 7.56
CA TYR A 348 -6.98 -21.57 8.05
C TYR A 348 -7.49 -22.13 9.41
N PRO A 349 -8.04 -21.26 10.28
CA PRO A 349 -8.64 -21.70 11.53
C PRO A 349 -10.02 -22.30 11.30
N ARG A 350 -10.33 -23.38 12.03
CA ARG A 350 -11.66 -23.96 12.11
C ARG A 350 -11.93 -24.37 13.55
N GLU A 351 -12.88 -23.73 14.20
CA GLU A 351 -13.18 -23.93 15.61
C GLU A 351 -11.90 -23.77 16.48
N ARG A 352 -11.51 -24.82 17.21
CA ARG A 352 -10.30 -24.84 18.06
C ARG A 352 -9.07 -25.44 17.37
N SER A 353 -9.13 -25.67 16.06
CA SER A 353 -8.09 -26.34 15.30
C SER A 353 -7.64 -25.52 14.09
N VAL A 354 -6.50 -25.87 13.53
CA VAL A 354 -6.02 -25.36 12.25
C VAL A 354 -6.08 -26.47 11.22
N ARG A 355 -6.48 -26.13 10.00
CA ARG A 355 -6.50 -27.02 8.84
C ARG A 355 -5.59 -26.52 7.74
N VAL A 356 -5.23 -27.39 6.83
CA VAL A 356 -4.42 -27.10 5.65
C VAL A 356 -5.16 -27.58 4.42
N LEU A 357 -5.47 -26.67 3.51
CA LEU A 357 -5.85 -27.01 2.16
C LEU A 357 -4.59 -27.19 1.30
N LEU A 358 -4.52 -28.27 0.54
CA LEU A 358 -3.61 -28.40 -0.59
C LEU A 358 -4.38 -28.03 -1.84
N ALA A 359 -3.95 -26.98 -2.53
CA ALA A 359 -4.70 -26.40 -3.62
C ALA A 359 -3.81 -25.97 -4.79
N GLU A 360 -4.34 -25.98 -6.00
CA GLU A 360 -3.66 -25.46 -7.19
C GLU A 360 -4.11 -24.05 -7.50
N PRO A 361 -3.19 -23.11 -7.78
CA PRO A 361 -3.57 -21.81 -8.28
C PRO A 361 -4.46 -21.95 -9.52
N LEU A 362 -5.53 -21.17 -9.56
CA LEU A 362 -6.24 -20.94 -10.82
C LEU A 362 -5.34 -20.05 -11.67
N ASP A 363 -5.16 -20.38 -12.95
CA ASP A 363 -4.47 -19.50 -13.87
C ASP A 363 -5.20 -18.16 -13.84
N ALA A 364 -4.50 -17.11 -13.43
CA ALA A 364 -4.98 -15.76 -13.64
C ALA A 364 -5.13 -15.61 -15.16
N GLY A 365 -6.35 -15.56 -15.66
CA GLY A 365 -6.60 -15.33 -17.07
C GLY A 365 -5.72 -14.16 -17.51
N ARG A 366 -4.81 -14.46 -18.48
CA ARG A 366 -3.87 -13.50 -19.04
C ARG A 366 -4.61 -12.38 -19.74
#